data_f0bb935c607ffe3cd21551fca87bed54
#
_entry.id   f0bb935c607ffe3cd21551fca87bed54
#
_cell.length_a   1.000
_cell.length_b   1.000
_cell.length_c   1.000
_cell.angle_alpha   90.00
_cell.angle_beta   90.00
_cell.angle_gamma   90.00
#
_symmetry.space_group_name_H-M   'P 1'
#
loop_
_entity.id
_entity.type
_entity.pdbx_description
1 polymer ?
#
loop_
_entity_poly.entity_id
_entity_poly.type
_entity_poly.pdbx_seq_one_letter_code
_entity_poly.pdbx_strand_id
1 'polypeptide(L)'
;QVAHNDKIGRCCILVAQTGIAGSCTFGDYVVCGGQTGFADHLNIGSGAQVGAQSGVMRDIEAGAIVMGTPTVPFKDFMRQVAFLQKNSKK
;
A
#
# COMPACT_ATOMS: atom_id res chain seq x y z
N GLN A 1 9.43 0.43 9.68
CA GLN A 1 9.74 -0.66 10.60
C GLN A 1 9.25 -1.99 10.04
N VAL A 2 10.14 -2.95 9.96
CA VAL A 2 9.85 -4.26 9.38
C VAL A 2 9.84 -5.28 10.52
N ALA A 3 8.72 -6.00 10.67
CA ALA A 3 8.57 -6.96 11.75
C ALA A 3 9.28 -8.28 11.44
N HIS A 4 9.28 -9.17 12.42
CA HIS A 4 9.91 -10.47 12.30
C HIS A 4 9.21 -11.34 11.25
N ASN A 5 10.00 -12.10 10.50
CA ASN A 5 9.55 -13.02 9.45
C ASN A 5 8.97 -12.36 8.20
N ASP A 6 9.15 -11.08 8.02
CA ASP A 6 8.80 -10.43 6.75
C ASP A 6 9.85 -10.76 5.70
N LYS A 7 9.39 -10.95 4.47
CA LYS A 7 10.25 -11.24 3.33
C LYS A 7 10.11 -10.11 2.32
N ILE A 8 11.23 -9.46 2.02
CA ILE A 8 11.24 -8.30 1.12
C ILE A 8 12.02 -8.68 -0.12
N GLY A 9 11.39 -8.56 -1.28
CA GLY A 9 12.03 -8.86 -2.56
C GLY A 9 13.08 -7.85 -2.94
N ARG A 10 13.61 -7.99 -4.17
CA ARG A 10 14.69 -7.14 -4.67
C ARG A 10 14.19 -5.76 -5.05
N CYS A 11 15.03 -4.77 -4.85
CA CYS A 11 14.78 -3.40 -5.31
C CYS A 11 13.48 -2.79 -4.80
N CYS A 12 13.07 -3.18 -3.59
CA CYS A 12 11.89 -2.55 -2.97
C CYS A 12 12.28 -1.22 -2.36
N ILE A 13 11.36 -0.25 -2.45
CA ILE A 13 11.54 1.06 -1.85
C ILE A 13 10.48 1.24 -0.77
N LEU A 14 10.94 1.24 0.49
CA LEU A 14 10.07 1.43 1.65
C LEU A 14 10.46 2.75 2.30
N VAL A 15 9.67 3.77 2.07
CA VAL A 15 9.97 5.11 2.57
C VAL A 15 9.79 5.15 4.08
N ALA A 16 10.37 6.15 4.72
CA ALA A 16 10.38 6.28 6.18
C ALA A 16 8.99 6.14 6.79
N GLN A 17 8.95 5.53 7.99
CA GLN A 17 7.74 5.29 8.75
C GLN A 17 6.77 4.29 8.10
N THR A 18 7.26 3.47 7.17
CA THR A 18 6.49 2.31 6.70
C THR A 18 6.49 1.25 7.80
N GLY A 19 5.31 0.81 8.20
CA GLY A 19 5.16 -0.22 9.21
C GLY A 19 4.62 -1.50 8.58
N ILE A 20 5.34 -2.61 8.77
CA ILE A 20 4.93 -3.90 8.23
C ILE A 20 4.76 -4.86 9.39
N ALA A 21 3.53 -5.35 9.58
CA ALA A 21 3.26 -6.36 10.58
C ALA A 21 3.85 -7.70 10.14
N GLY A 22 3.82 -8.70 11.02
CA GLY A 22 4.59 -9.92 10.82
C GLY A 22 4.18 -10.77 9.63
N SER A 23 5.14 -11.49 9.08
CA SER A 23 4.94 -12.53 8.06
C SER A 23 4.36 -12.04 6.73
N CYS A 24 4.61 -10.80 6.37
CA CYS A 24 4.28 -10.29 5.05
C CYS A 24 5.35 -10.67 4.04
N THR A 25 4.95 -10.90 2.80
CA THR A 25 5.86 -11.23 1.70
C THR A 25 5.69 -10.17 0.61
N PHE A 26 6.79 -9.51 0.27
CA PHE A 26 6.81 -8.50 -0.79
C PHE A 26 7.51 -9.06 -2.01
N GLY A 27 6.91 -8.93 -3.17
CA GLY A 27 7.58 -9.26 -4.41
C GLY A 27 8.69 -8.26 -4.72
N ASP A 28 9.26 -8.35 -5.92
CA ASP A 28 10.35 -7.46 -6.32
C ASP A 28 9.79 -6.11 -6.81
N TYR A 29 10.58 -5.05 -6.63
CA TYR A 29 10.27 -3.72 -7.17
C TYR A 29 9.00 -3.11 -6.59
N VAL A 30 8.66 -3.42 -5.35
CA VAL A 30 7.51 -2.80 -4.68
C VAL A 30 7.91 -1.43 -4.15
N VAL A 31 7.05 -0.44 -4.35
CA VAL A 31 7.29 0.93 -3.90
C VAL A 31 6.20 1.33 -2.92
N CYS A 32 6.58 1.69 -1.71
CA CYS A 32 5.65 2.16 -0.69
C CYS A 32 5.98 3.58 -0.29
N GLY A 33 4.99 4.45 -0.34
CA GLY A 33 5.14 5.81 0.16
C GLY A 33 5.29 5.84 1.68
N GLY A 34 5.64 7.00 2.23
CA GLY A 34 5.87 7.12 3.66
C GLY A 34 4.61 6.90 4.49
N GLN A 35 4.79 6.43 5.72
CA GLN A 35 3.71 6.22 6.68
C GLN A 35 2.67 5.21 6.21
N THR A 36 3.07 4.23 5.40
CA THR A 36 2.21 3.14 4.96
C THR A 36 2.24 2.02 5.99
N GLY A 37 1.09 1.45 6.30
CA GLY A 37 0.99 0.31 7.20
C GLY A 37 0.45 -0.92 6.50
N PHE A 38 0.94 -2.10 6.88
CA PHE A 38 0.52 -3.39 6.33
C PHE A 38 0.06 -4.30 7.45
N ALA A 39 -1.10 -4.92 7.30
CA ALA A 39 -1.59 -5.91 8.26
C ALA A 39 -0.75 -7.20 8.16
N ASP A 40 -1.01 -8.15 9.07
CA ASP A 40 -0.26 -9.41 9.12
C ASP A 40 -0.52 -10.30 7.90
N HIS A 41 0.48 -11.09 7.55
CA HIS A 41 0.33 -12.21 6.60
C HIS A 41 -0.16 -11.81 5.21
N LEU A 42 0.25 -10.65 4.71
CA LEU A 42 -0.13 -10.20 3.38
C LEU A 42 0.91 -10.59 2.33
N ASN A 43 0.44 -10.79 1.10
CA ASN A 43 1.30 -10.99 -0.06
C ASN A 43 1.16 -9.78 -0.98
N ILE A 44 2.27 -9.09 -1.20
CA ILE A 44 2.30 -7.89 -2.02
C ILE A 44 3.01 -8.24 -3.32
N GLY A 45 2.29 -8.20 -4.43
CA GLY A 45 2.83 -8.62 -5.73
C GLY A 45 3.95 -7.73 -6.22
N SER A 46 4.79 -8.29 -7.09
CA SER A 46 5.92 -7.56 -7.66
C SER A 46 5.45 -6.34 -8.44
N GLY A 47 6.19 -5.25 -8.32
CA GLY A 47 5.88 -4.02 -9.02
C GLY A 47 4.70 -3.24 -8.48
N ALA A 48 4.10 -3.68 -7.37
CA ALA A 48 2.99 -2.95 -6.76
C ALA A 48 3.46 -1.59 -6.25
N GLN A 49 2.59 -0.61 -6.29
CA GLN A 49 2.87 0.73 -5.78
C GLN A 49 1.81 1.10 -4.76
N VAL A 50 2.24 1.51 -3.59
CA VAL A 50 1.35 1.87 -2.49
C VAL A 50 1.54 3.34 -2.16
N GLY A 51 0.47 4.11 -2.23
CA GLY A 51 0.53 5.54 -1.94
C GLY A 51 0.86 5.83 -0.48
N ALA A 52 1.37 7.02 -0.21
CA ALA A 52 1.73 7.41 1.15
C ALA A 52 0.52 7.40 2.07
N GLN A 53 0.76 7.10 3.34
CA GLN A 53 -0.26 7.09 4.39
C GLN A 53 -1.40 6.09 4.15
N SER A 54 -1.14 5.07 3.34
CA SER A 54 -2.13 4.03 3.06
C SER A 54 -2.13 2.95 4.14
N GLY A 55 -3.29 2.35 4.36
CA GLY A 55 -3.41 1.19 5.25
C GLY A 55 -3.76 -0.05 4.43
N VAL A 56 -2.82 -0.96 4.30
CA VAL A 56 -3.01 -2.15 3.46
C VAL A 56 -3.53 -3.29 4.32
N MET A 57 -4.70 -3.78 4.00
CA MET A 57 -5.37 -4.81 4.77
C MET A 57 -5.68 -6.07 3.96
N ARG A 58 -5.28 -6.10 2.69
CA ARG A 58 -5.48 -7.23 1.79
C ARG A 58 -4.25 -7.41 0.93
N ASP A 59 -4.13 -8.60 0.35
CA ASP A 59 -3.08 -8.85 -0.63
C ASP A 59 -3.21 -7.88 -1.80
N ILE A 60 -2.07 -7.55 -2.39
CA ILE A 60 -2.01 -6.63 -3.53
C ILE A 60 -1.46 -7.39 -4.73
N GLU A 61 -2.17 -7.32 -5.85
CA GLU A 61 -1.75 -7.98 -7.08
C GLU A 61 -0.49 -7.33 -7.64
N ALA A 62 0.28 -8.11 -8.39
CA ALA A 62 1.47 -7.59 -9.07
C ALA A 62 1.10 -6.42 -9.97
N GLY A 63 1.90 -5.37 -9.93
CA GLY A 63 1.71 -4.19 -10.77
C GLY A 63 0.57 -3.28 -10.37
N ALA A 64 -0.18 -3.61 -9.32
CA ALA A 64 -1.31 -2.78 -8.90
C ALA A 64 -0.83 -1.48 -8.25
N ILE A 65 -1.61 -0.42 -8.43
CA ILE A 65 -1.36 0.87 -7.78
C ILE A 65 -2.54 1.12 -6.86
N VAL A 66 -2.28 1.20 -5.56
CA VAL A 66 -3.33 1.31 -4.55
C VAL A 66 -3.07 2.49 -3.61
N MET A 67 -4.15 3.01 -3.03
CA MET A 67 -4.10 4.10 -2.05
C MET A 67 -5.26 3.96 -1.09
N GLY A 68 -5.15 4.63 0.02
CA GLY A 68 -6.26 4.77 0.97
C GLY A 68 -6.14 3.87 2.18
N THR A 69 -7.09 3.98 3.07
CA THR A 69 -7.18 3.16 4.27
C THR A 69 -8.63 2.73 4.46
N PRO A 70 -8.97 1.46 4.16
CA PRO A 70 -8.13 0.44 3.53
C PRO A 70 -7.81 0.79 2.08
N THR A 71 -6.77 0.17 1.52
CA THR A 71 -6.36 0.49 0.16
C THR A 71 -7.40 0.05 -0.87
N VAL A 72 -7.53 0.89 -1.89
CA VAL A 72 -8.34 0.60 -3.07
C VAL A 72 -7.51 0.93 -4.31
N PRO A 73 -7.89 0.44 -5.50
CA PRO A 73 -7.18 0.82 -6.71
C PRO A 73 -7.14 2.34 -6.88
N PHE A 74 -6.04 2.84 -7.42
CA PHE A 74 -5.83 4.28 -7.54
C PHE A 74 -6.98 5.00 -8.24
N LYS A 75 -7.50 4.42 -9.31
CA LYS A 75 -8.62 5.03 -10.05
C LYS A 75 -9.86 5.16 -9.16
N ASP A 76 -10.14 4.14 -8.36
CA ASP A 76 -11.28 4.18 -7.46
C ASP A 76 -11.08 5.22 -6.36
N PHE A 77 -9.87 5.31 -5.83
CA PHE A 77 -9.55 6.32 -4.83
C PHE A 77 -9.76 7.73 -5.39
N MET A 78 -9.26 8.00 -6.57
CA MET A 78 -9.43 9.31 -7.19
C MET A 78 -10.89 9.63 -7.47
N ARG A 79 -11.65 8.61 -7.85
CA ARG A 79 -13.09 8.77 -8.06
C ARG A 79 -13.80 9.12 -6.75
N GLN A 80 -13.39 8.48 -5.65
CA GLN A 80 -13.95 8.78 -4.33
C GLN A 80 -13.60 10.20 -3.89
N VAL A 81 -12.36 10.62 -4.10
CA VAL A 81 -11.92 11.98 -3.76
C VAL A 81 -12.72 13.01 -4.56
N ALA A 82 -12.88 12.77 -5.87
CA ALA A 82 -13.64 13.69 -6.72
C ALA A 82 -15.09 13.78 -6.27
N PHE A 83 -15.69 12.64 -5.92
CA PHE A 83 -17.08 12.62 -5.44
C PHE A 83 -17.22 13.44 -4.15
N LEU A 84 -16.32 13.24 -3.20
CA LEU A 84 -16.37 13.95 -1.93
C LEU A 84 -16.17 15.46 -2.12
N GLN A 85 -15.24 15.84 -2.98
CA GLN A 85 -15.00 17.26 -3.25
C GLN A 85 -16.22 17.90 -3.91
N LYS A 86 -16.80 17.22 -4.90
CA LYS A 86 -17.99 17.73 -5.59
C LYS A 86 -19.17 17.91 -4.64
N ASN A 87 -19.35 16.97 -3.72
CA ASN A 87 -20.49 16.97 -2.83
C ASN A 87 -20.28 17.78 -1.55
N SER A 88 -19.06 18.27 -1.32
CA SER A 88 -18.75 19.13 -0.17
C SER A 88 -18.85 20.62 -0.47
N LYS A 89 -18.92 20.98 -1.74
CA LYS A 89 -18.99 22.38 -2.12
C LYS A 89 -20.37 22.95 -1.86
N LYS A 90 -20.37 24.14 -1.41
CA LYS A 90 -21.60 24.88 -1.14
C LYS A 90 -21.86 25.88 -2.23
#